data_d2047c1cd39e72251f28170b5747a23b
#
_entry.id   d2047c1cd39e72251f28170b5747a23b
#
_cell.length_a   1.000
_cell.length_b   1.000
_cell.length_c   1.000
_cell.angle_alpha   90.00
_cell.angle_beta   90.00
_cell.angle_gamma   90.00
#
_symmetry.space_group_name_H-M   'P 1'
#
loop_
_entity.id
_entity.type
_entity.pdbx_description
1 polymer ?
#
loop_
_entity_poly.entity_id
_entity_poly.type
_entity_poly.pdbx_seq_one_letter_code
_entity_poly.pdbx_strand_id
1 'polypeptide(L)'
;MSAQNKFDEAIDLYKTSLLENNDPNVKDQLKKTEKLKKEDEERKMIDPEKAEEHMKAGKDYFQKFEFPNAVKEFTEGIKRNPTSTAIYSNRSATYIKLMEFPHALKDAEKCLQLDPTFVKGYLRKGICHHFLKVYHKALDTFDKGLKLDPDNKEIKEAKLKTM
;
A
#
# COMPACT_ATOMS: atom_id res chain seq x y z
N MET A 1 14.75 8.24 29.70
CA MET A 1 14.38 7.00 28.96
C MET A 1 13.58 7.37 27.70
N SER A 2 13.97 6.85 26.56
CA SER A 2 13.16 6.99 25.36
C SER A 2 11.89 6.13 25.45
N ALA A 3 10.81 6.49 24.72
CA ALA A 3 9.60 5.67 24.65
C ALA A 3 9.89 4.24 24.17
N GLN A 4 10.89 4.09 23.30
CA GLN A 4 11.39 2.80 22.80
C GLN A 4 11.83 1.88 23.95
N ASN A 5 12.66 2.38 24.86
CA ASN A 5 13.13 1.59 26.01
C ASN A 5 11.97 1.12 26.89
N LYS A 6 10.94 1.94 27.07
CA LYS A 6 9.75 1.54 27.85
C LYS A 6 8.97 0.39 27.22
N PHE A 7 8.85 0.37 25.90
CA PHE A 7 8.21 -0.75 25.20
C PHE A 7 9.04 -2.03 25.30
N ASP A 8 10.37 -1.94 25.15
CA ASP A 8 11.26 -3.09 25.23
C ASP A 8 11.23 -3.73 26.63
N GLU A 9 11.33 -2.91 27.67
CA GLU A 9 11.23 -3.37 29.06
C GLU A 9 9.88 -4.05 29.34
N ALA A 10 8.76 -3.48 28.88
CA ALA A 10 7.44 -4.06 29.06
C ALA A 10 7.29 -5.40 28.33
N ILE A 11 7.80 -5.47 27.09
CA ILE A 11 7.78 -6.70 26.27
C ILE A 11 8.58 -7.81 26.95
N ASP A 12 9.77 -7.51 27.47
CA ASP A 12 10.62 -8.48 28.16
C ASP A 12 9.97 -8.99 29.45
N LEU A 13 9.33 -8.12 30.23
CA LEU A 13 8.58 -8.51 31.41
C LEU A 13 7.40 -9.44 31.09
N TYR A 14 6.63 -9.13 30.03
CA TYR A 14 5.52 -10.00 29.62
C TYR A 14 6.02 -11.35 29.10
N LYS A 15 7.12 -11.40 28.34
CA LYS A 15 7.71 -12.65 27.88
C LYS A 15 8.20 -13.52 29.03
N THR A 16 8.84 -12.92 30.03
CA THR A 16 9.28 -13.63 31.24
C THR A 16 8.09 -14.20 32.01
N SER A 17 7.05 -13.40 32.21
CA SER A 17 5.83 -13.86 32.88
C SER A 17 5.13 -15.00 32.15
N LEU A 18 5.14 -15.01 30.81
CA LEU A 18 4.57 -16.11 30.01
C LEU A 18 5.38 -17.40 30.11
N LEU A 19 6.68 -17.35 30.39
CA LEU A 19 7.51 -18.54 30.63
C LEU A 19 7.14 -19.22 31.96
N GLU A 20 6.74 -18.43 32.95
CA GLU A 20 6.35 -18.92 34.27
C GLU A 20 4.89 -19.42 34.30
N ASN A 21 4.00 -18.62 33.76
CA ASN A 21 2.55 -18.90 33.73
C ASN A 21 1.98 -18.51 32.35
N ASN A 22 1.47 -19.46 31.61
CA ASN A 22 0.86 -19.21 30.29
C ASN A 22 -0.50 -18.51 30.42
N ASP A 23 -0.52 -17.31 31.01
CA ASP A 23 -1.73 -16.52 31.25
C ASP A 23 -2.22 -15.85 29.95
N PRO A 24 -3.46 -16.09 29.52
CA PRO A 24 -4.07 -15.46 28.34
C PRO A 24 -4.07 -13.92 28.40
N ASN A 25 -4.24 -13.33 29.57
CA ASN A 25 -4.22 -11.87 29.75
C ASN A 25 -2.84 -11.28 29.49
N VAL A 26 -1.78 -11.93 29.96
CA VAL A 26 -0.40 -11.51 29.70
C VAL A 26 -0.06 -11.62 28.23
N LYS A 27 -0.53 -12.68 27.56
CA LYS A 27 -0.37 -12.86 26.12
C LYS A 27 -1.05 -11.75 25.31
N ASP A 28 -2.24 -11.33 25.70
CA ASP A 28 -2.96 -10.23 25.07
C ASP A 28 -2.25 -8.89 25.28
N GLN A 29 -1.75 -8.63 26.51
CA GLN A 29 -0.96 -7.43 26.82
C GLN A 29 0.34 -7.38 26.04
N LEU A 30 1.05 -8.49 25.92
CA LEU A 30 2.26 -8.57 25.09
C LEU A 30 1.96 -8.17 23.63
N LYS A 31 0.92 -8.76 23.04
CA LYS A 31 0.50 -8.47 21.68
C LYS A 31 0.12 -7.00 21.48
N LYS A 32 -0.60 -6.41 22.44
CA LYS A 32 -0.93 -4.97 22.41
C LYS A 32 0.30 -4.09 22.48
N THR A 33 1.25 -4.42 23.37
CA THR A 33 2.48 -3.64 23.55
C THR A 33 3.37 -3.73 22.32
N GLU A 34 3.53 -4.90 21.72
CA GLU A 34 4.28 -5.08 20.46
C GLU A 34 3.65 -4.27 19.34
N LYS A 35 2.32 -4.23 19.24
CA LYS A 35 1.60 -3.42 18.27
C LYS A 35 1.85 -1.92 18.47
N LEU A 36 1.75 -1.43 19.71
CA LEU A 36 2.00 -0.02 20.04
C LEU A 36 3.45 0.39 19.74
N LYS A 37 4.42 -0.48 20.06
CA LYS A 37 5.83 -0.26 19.70
C LYS A 37 5.99 -0.09 18.19
N LYS A 38 5.41 -0.99 17.42
CA LYS A 38 5.48 -0.94 15.95
C LYS A 38 4.84 0.33 15.39
N GLU A 39 3.67 0.73 15.90
CA GLU A 39 2.99 1.97 15.50
C GLU A 39 3.82 3.22 15.82
N ASP A 40 4.53 3.24 16.95
CA ASP A 40 5.41 4.33 17.33
C ASP A 40 6.65 4.41 16.43
N GLU A 41 7.24 3.26 16.09
CA GLU A 41 8.36 3.17 15.13
C GLU A 41 7.94 3.65 13.73
N GLU A 42 6.76 3.21 13.24
CA GLU A 42 6.21 3.64 11.96
C GLU A 42 5.95 5.15 11.95
N ARG A 43 5.42 5.70 13.05
CA ARG A 43 5.17 7.16 13.19
C ARG A 43 6.46 7.98 13.13
N LYS A 44 7.53 7.49 13.73
CA LYS A 44 8.85 8.15 13.71
C LYS A 44 9.50 8.13 12.33
N MET A 45 9.07 7.21 11.46
CA MET A 45 9.57 7.12 10.09
C MET A 45 8.90 8.11 9.12
N ILE A 46 7.80 8.75 9.53
CA ILE A 46 7.06 9.68 8.66
C ILE A 46 7.92 10.89 8.33
N ASP A 47 8.20 11.07 7.05
CA ASP A 47 8.99 12.16 6.50
C ASP A 47 8.52 12.43 5.06
N PRO A 48 7.58 13.38 4.86
CA PRO A 48 7.00 13.64 3.54
C PRO A 48 8.03 14.13 2.50
N GLU A 49 9.09 14.82 2.92
CA GLU A 49 10.14 15.27 2.00
C GLU A 49 10.95 14.09 1.45
N LYS A 50 11.35 13.17 2.34
CA LYS A 50 11.99 11.92 1.91
C LYS A 50 11.06 11.03 1.08
N ALA A 51 9.76 11.02 1.39
CA ALA A 51 8.78 10.31 0.58
C ALA A 51 8.76 10.83 -0.86
N GLU A 52 8.84 12.14 -1.05
CA GLU A 52 8.88 12.75 -2.38
C GLU A 52 10.17 12.41 -3.13
N GLU A 53 11.33 12.39 -2.45
CA GLU A 53 12.60 11.95 -3.03
C GLU A 53 12.51 10.50 -3.53
N HIS A 54 11.97 9.59 -2.71
CA HIS A 54 11.75 8.21 -3.10
C HIS A 54 10.74 8.08 -4.24
N MET A 55 9.68 8.87 -4.24
CA MET A 55 8.71 8.89 -5.33
C MET A 55 9.36 9.31 -6.65
N LYS A 56 10.21 10.33 -6.63
CA LYS A 56 10.95 10.79 -7.81
C LYS A 56 11.92 9.71 -8.31
N ALA A 57 12.72 9.13 -7.43
CA ALA A 57 13.63 8.04 -7.78
C ALA A 57 12.88 6.83 -8.35
N GLY A 58 11.75 6.46 -7.77
CA GLY A 58 10.90 5.38 -8.28
C GLY A 58 10.37 5.65 -9.69
N LYS A 59 9.96 6.89 -9.98
CA LYS A 59 9.55 7.30 -11.34
C LYS A 59 10.70 7.22 -12.33
N ASP A 60 11.91 7.64 -11.94
CA ASP A 60 13.08 7.56 -12.78
C ASP A 60 13.44 6.11 -13.13
N TYR A 61 13.40 5.19 -12.16
CA TYR A 61 13.58 3.76 -12.41
C TYR A 61 12.47 3.19 -13.30
N PHE A 62 11.22 3.60 -13.09
CA PHE A 62 10.10 3.18 -13.93
C PHE A 62 10.31 3.58 -15.39
N GLN A 63 10.76 4.81 -15.67
CA GLN A 63 11.05 5.29 -17.03
C GLN A 63 12.21 4.54 -17.69
N LYS A 64 13.15 4.05 -16.89
CA LYS A 64 14.27 3.21 -17.37
C LYS A 64 13.92 1.73 -17.50
N PHE A 65 12.65 1.36 -17.27
CA PHE A 65 12.16 -0.02 -17.23
C PHE A 65 12.79 -0.88 -16.13
N GLU A 66 13.40 -0.27 -15.13
CA GLU A 66 13.96 -0.92 -13.95
C GLU A 66 12.90 -1.11 -12.86
N PHE A 67 11.84 -1.87 -13.17
CA PHE A 67 10.65 -2.00 -12.33
C PHE A 67 10.91 -2.54 -10.91
N PRO A 68 11.79 -3.54 -10.68
CA PRO A 68 12.09 -3.98 -9.32
C PRO A 68 12.70 -2.88 -8.45
N ASN A 69 13.56 -2.03 -9.01
CA ASN A 69 14.14 -0.88 -8.31
C ASN A 69 13.08 0.20 -8.05
N ALA A 70 12.18 0.44 -8.99
CA ALA A 70 11.04 1.34 -8.81
C ALA A 70 10.14 0.89 -7.65
N VAL A 71 9.82 -0.41 -7.55
CA VAL A 71 9.04 -0.96 -6.42
C VAL A 71 9.73 -0.71 -5.08
N LYS A 72 11.05 -0.91 -4.99
CA LYS A 72 11.82 -0.63 -3.76
C LYS A 72 11.69 0.83 -3.35
N GLU A 73 11.90 1.76 -4.28
CA GLU A 73 11.80 3.19 -4.00
C GLU A 73 10.38 3.60 -3.57
N PHE A 74 9.35 3.16 -4.28
CA PHE A 74 7.97 3.44 -3.87
C PHE A 74 7.63 2.81 -2.52
N THR A 75 8.16 1.64 -2.19
CA THR A 75 7.98 1.00 -0.88
C THR A 75 8.59 1.84 0.24
N GLU A 76 9.80 2.34 0.05
CA GLU A 76 10.42 3.28 1.02
C GLU A 76 9.63 4.59 1.11
N GLY A 77 9.16 5.12 -0.01
CA GLY A 77 8.29 6.30 -0.04
C GLY A 77 7.00 6.11 0.76
N ILE A 78 6.36 4.95 0.68
CA ILE A 78 5.16 4.62 1.46
C ILE A 78 5.46 4.57 2.96
N LYS A 79 6.59 4.04 3.38
CA LYS A 79 7.01 4.06 4.80
C LYS A 79 7.16 5.49 5.32
N ARG A 80 7.62 6.42 4.48
CA ARG A 80 7.79 7.84 4.82
C ARG A 80 6.49 8.64 4.74
N ASN A 81 5.56 8.25 3.86
CA ASN A 81 4.24 8.86 3.73
C ASN A 81 3.17 7.81 3.39
N PRO A 82 2.63 7.11 4.39
CA PRO A 82 1.68 6.01 4.20
C PRO A 82 0.29 6.46 3.71
N THR A 83 0.04 7.76 3.60
CA THR A 83 -1.22 8.33 3.09
C THR A 83 -1.10 8.93 1.69
N SER A 84 0.04 8.76 1.04
CA SER A 84 0.24 9.27 -0.33
C SER A 84 -0.41 8.38 -1.37
N THR A 85 -1.58 8.75 -1.83
CA THR A 85 -2.30 8.09 -2.93
C THR A 85 -1.45 7.96 -4.19
N ALA A 86 -0.65 9.00 -4.50
CA ALA A 86 0.21 9.01 -5.67
C ALA A 86 1.28 7.91 -5.64
N ILE A 87 1.91 7.66 -4.49
CA ILE A 87 2.96 6.64 -4.38
C ILE A 87 2.35 5.24 -4.53
N TYR A 88 1.21 4.95 -3.90
CA TYR A 88 0.50 3.68 -4.08
C TYR A 88 0.08 3.47 -5.54
N SER A 89 -0.42 4.51 -6.22
CA SER A 89 -0.79 4.42 -7.63
C SER A 89 0.41 4.11 -8.53
N ASN A 90 1.55 4.75 -8.29
CA ASN A 90 2.77 4.50 -9.04
C ASN A 90 3.31 3.08 -8.80
N ARG A 91 3.28 2.60 -7.55
CA ARG A 91 3.69 1.23 -7.25
C ARG A 91 2.74 0.20 -7.86
N SER A 92 1.42 0.44 -7.83
CA SER A 92 0.43 -0.40 -8.52
C SER A 92 0.72 -0.48 -10.02
N ALA A 93 1.01 0.66 -10.68
CA ALA A 93 1.39 0.68 -12.08
C ALA A 93 2.66 -0.14 -12.36
N THR A 94 3.63 -0.08 -11.46
CA THR A 94 4.88 -0.83 -11.57
C THR A 94 4.64 -2.34 -11.41
N TYR A 95 3.82 -2.76 -10.45
CA TYR A 95 3.42 -4.15 -10.30
C TYR A 95 2.64 -4.69 -11.52
N ILE A 96 1.82 -3.86 -12.17
CA ILE A 96 1.16 -4.24 -13.43
C ILE A 96 2.21 -4.53 -14.52
N LYS A 97 3.26 -3.70 -14.63
CA LYS A 97 4.37 -3.95 -15.56
C LYS A 97 5.14 -5.23 -15.26
N LEU A 98 5.24 -5.60 -14.00
CA LEU A 98 5.84 -6.86 -13.55
C LEU A 98 4.87 -8.06 -13.63
N MET A 99 3.63 -7.85 -14.06
CA MET A 99 2.55 -8.86 -14.09
C MET A 99 2.20 -9.42 -12.68
N GLU A 100 2.53 -8.67 -11.63
CA GLU A 100 2.20 -8.98 -10.24
C GLU A 100 0.84 -8.40 -9.85
N PHE A 101 -0.21 -8.86 -10.50
CA PHE A 101 -1.56 -8.30 -10.40
C PHE A 101 -2.18 -8.32 -8.99
N PRO A 102 -1.97 -9.35 -8.13
CA PRO A 102 -2.46 -9.30 -6.75
C PRO A 102 -1.86 -8.16 -5.93
N HIS A 103 -0.57 -7.88 -6.07
CA HIS A 103 0.09 -6.76 -5.41
C HIS A 103 -0.39 -5.41 -5.96
N ALA A 104 -0.50 -5.32 -7.28
CA ALA A 104 -1.04 -4.14 -7.96
C ALA A 104 -2.48 -3.83 -7.52
N LEU A 105 -3.34 -4.85 -7.40
CA LEU A 105 -4.71 -4.72 -6.95
C LEU A 105 -4.79 -4.17 -5.53
N LYS A 106 -3.98 -4.70 -4.62
CA LYS A 106 -3.92 -4.25 -3.23
C LYS A 106 -3.55 -2.75 -3.14
N ASP A 107 -2.58 -2.30 -3.92
CA ASP A 107 -2.18 -0.89 -3.96
C ASP A 107 -3.26 -0.01 -4.59
N ALA A 108 -3.92 -0.45 -5.66
CA ALA A 108 -5.04 0.27 -6.26
C ALA A 108 -6.24 0.40 -5.29
N GLU A 109 -6.53 -0.64 -4.54
CA GLU A 109 -7.56 -0.60 -3.49
C GLU A 109 -7.18 0.35 -2.36
N LYS A 110 -5.91 0.40 -1.98
CA LYS A 110 -5.41 1.36 -0.99
C LYS A 110 -5.55 2.80 -1.48
N CYS A 111 -5.28 3.06 -2.76
CA CYS A 111 -5.54 4.38 -3.37
C CYS A 111 -6.99 4.81 -3.18
N LEU A 112 -7.94 3.92 -3.49
CA LEU A 112 -9.38 4.21 -3.41
C LEU A 112 -9.91 4.27 -1.98
N GLN A 113 -9.24 3.59 -1.04
CA GLN A 113 -9.52 3.71 0.39
C GLN A 113 -9.10 5.09 0.92
N LEU A 114 -7.95 5.61 0.46
CA LEU A 114 -7.43 6.92 0.86
C LEU A 114 -8.18 8.06 0.16
N ASP A 115 -8.50 7.89 -1.12
CA ASP A 115 -9.23 8.86 -1.92
C ASP A 115 -10.18 8.15 -2.91
N PRO A 116 -11.48 8.03 -2.57
CA PRO A 116 -12.48 7.40 -3.44
C PRO A 116 -12.70 8.11 -4.78
N THR A 117 -12.22 9.34 -4.94
CA THR A 117 -12.33 10.13 -6.18
C THR A 117 -11.10 10.03 -7.08
N PHE A 118 -10.11 9.25 -6.70
CA PHE A 118 -8.87 9.09 -7.44
C PHE A 118 -9.05 8.20 -8.67
N VAL A 119 -9.33 8.81 -9.82
CA VAL A 119 -9.71 8.11 -11.06
C VAL A 119 -8.69 7.06 -11.52
N LYS A 120 -7.39 7.34 -11.39
CA LYS A 120 -6.33 6.37 -11.71
C LYS A 120 -6.40 5.10 -10.86
N GLY A 121 -6.92 5.16 -9.65
CA GLY A 121 -7.16 4.00 -8.80
C GLY A 121 -8.16 3.01 -9.43
N TYR A 122 -9.24 3.53 -10.01
CA TYR A 122 -10.23 2.71 -10.73
C TYR A 122 -9.62 2.10 -11.99
N LEU A 123 -8.83 2.85 -12.76
CA LEU A 123 -8.11 2.32 -13.91
C LEU A 123 -7.22 1.14 -13.53
N ARG A 124 -6.35 1.32 -12.52
CA ARG A 124 -5.44 0.27 -12.04
C ARG A 124 -6.20 -0.95 -11.53
N LYS A 125 -7.21 -0.73 -10.69
CA LYS A 125 -8.04 -1.81 -10.14
C LYS A 125 -8.75 -2.60 -11.24
N GLY A 126 -9.34 -1.91 -12.22
CA GLY A 126 -10.01 -2.54 -13.35
C GLY A 126 -9.05 -3.37 -14.21
N ILE A 127 -7.86 -2.84 -14.50
CA ILE A 127 -6.80 -3.57 -15.23
C ILE A 127 -6.39 -4.84 -14.47
N CYS A 128 -6.20 -4.76 -13.15
CA CYS A 128 -5.87 -5.93 -12.33
C CYS A 128 -6.96 -7.00 -12.40
N HIS A 129 -8.24 -6.61 -12.27
CA HIS A 129 -9.35 -7.55 -12.39
C HIS A 129 -9.44 -8.18 -13.80
N HIS A 130 -9.15 -7.42 -14.86
CA HIS A 130 -9.08 -7.96 -16.22
C HIS A 130 -8.04 -9.08 -16.34
N PHE A 131 -6.80 -8.83 -15.93
CA PHE A 131 -5.74 -9.84 -16.01
C PHE A 131 -5.93 -11.02 -15.04
N LEU A 132 -6.60 -10.79 -13.92
CA LEU A 132 -7.04 -11.87 -13.01
C LEU A 132 -8.28 -12.61 -13.54
N LYS A 133 -8.76 -12.28 -14.75
CA LYS A 133 -9.93 -12.89 -15.42
C LYS A 133 -11.26 -12.72 -14.68
N VAL A 134 -11.36 -11.72 -13.82
CA VAL A 134 -12.60 -11.35 -13.12
C VAL A 134 -13.29 -10.20 -13.86
N TYR A 135 -13.69 -10.47 -15.09
CA TYR A 135 -14.12 -9.45 -16.07
C TYR A 135 -15.31 -8.62 -15.60
N HIS A 136 -16.30 -9.23 -14.92
CA HIS A 136 -17.45 -8.50 -14.41
C HIS A 136 -17.04 -7.43 -13.38
N LYS A 137 -16.06 -7.72 -12.50
CA LYS A 137 -15.52 -6.75 -11.56
C LYS A 137 -14.69 -5.68 -12.26
N ALA A 138 -13.97 -6.04 -13.32
CA ALA A 138 -13.22 -5.08 -14.13
C ALA A 138 -14.16 -4.05 -14.76
N LEU A 139 -15.22 -4.50 -15.41
CA LEU A 139 -16.22 -3.62 -16.05
C LEU A 139 -16.93 -2.72 -15.03
N ASP A 140 -17.38 -3.25 -13.90
CA ASP A 140 -17.98 -2.46 -12.82
C ASP A 140 -17.00 -1.39 -12.29
N THR A 141 -15.72 -1.75 -12.14
CA THR A 141 -14.68 -0.83 -11.67
C THR A 141 -14.43 0.30 -12.68
N PHE A 142 -14.36 -0.02 -13.97
CA PHE A 142 -14.21 0.98 -15.03
C PHE A 142 -15.41 1.92 -15.09
N ASP A 143 -16.63 1.39 -14.91
CA ASP A 143 -17.85 2.21 -14.90
C ASP A 143 -17.85 3.20 -13.73
N LYS A 144 -17.37 2.79 -12.57
CA LYS A 144 -17.19 3.71 -11.42
C LYS A 144 -16.19 4.81 -11.72
N GLY A 145 -15.09 4.50 -12.37
CA GLY A 145 -14.10 5.48 -12.81
C GLY A 145 -14.68 6.47 -13.85
N LEU A 146 -15.47 5.97 -14.81
CA LEU A 146 -16.11 6.79 -15.84
C LEU A 146 -17.26 7.67 -15.30
N LYS A 147 -17.86 7.32 -14.16
CA LYS A 147 -18.79 8.22 -13.47
C LYS A 147 -18.09 9.47 -12.93
N LEU A 148 -16.85 9.34 -12.51
CA LEU A 148 -16.03 10.45 -12.01
C LEU A 148 -15.40 11.27 -13.15
N ASP A 149 -14.95 10.59 -14.20
CA ASP A 149 -14.33 11.19 -15.37
C ASP A 149 -14.87 10.52 -16.66
N PRO A 150 -16.02 11.01 -17.18
CA PRO A 150 -16.71 10.40 -18.32
C PRO A 150 -15.90 10.38 -19.61
N ASP A 151 -14.92 11.26 -19.77
CA ASP A 151 -14.10 11.39 -20.97
C ASP A 151 -12.72 10.75 -20.86
N ASN A 152 -12.48 9.96 -19.80
CA ASN A 152 -11.22 9.27 -19.60
C ASN A 152 -10.97 8.22 -20.68
N LYS A 153 -10.05 8.52 -21.59
CA LYS A 153 -9.71 7.68 -22.73
C LYS A 153 -9.11 6.34 -22.32
N GLU A 154 -8.20 6.35 -21.34
CA GLU A 154 -7.52 5.13 -20.86
C GLU A 154 -8.52 4.12 -20.29
N ILE A 155 -9.49 4.59 -19.49
CA ILE A 155 -10.54 3.72 -18.93
C ILE A 155 -11.45 3.19 -20.03
N LYS A 156 -11.86 4.04 -20.97
CA LYS A 156 -12.70 3.62 -22.12
C LYS A 156 -12.00 2.52 -22.94
N GLU A 157 -10.71 2.70 -23.25
CA GLU A 157 -9.93 1.71 -23.98
C GLU A 157 -9.76 0.40 -23.19
N ALA A 158 -9.46 0.48 -21.91
CA ALA A 158 -9.33 -0.69 -21.03
C ALA A 158 -10.66 -1.45 -20.93
N LYS A 159 -11.79 -0.72 -20.81
CA LYS A 159 -13.12 -1.30 -20.80
C LYS A 159 -13.44 -2.05 -22.11
N LEU A 160 -13.14 -1.44 -23.26
CA LEU A 160 -13.34 -2.08 -24.57
C LEU A 160 -12.54 -3.37 -24.71
N LYS A 161 -11.29 -3.41 -24.24
CA LYS A 161 -10.46 -4.62 -24.26
C LYS A 161 -10.98 -5.72 -23.34
N THR A 162 -11.81 -5.37 -22.36
CA THR A 162 -12.39 -6.30 -21.38
C THR A 162 -13.73 -6.88 -21.87
N MET A 163 -14.42 -6.18 -22.72
CA MET A 163 -15.70 -6.61 -23.30
C MET A 163 -15.51 -7.70 -24.34
#